data_1efe5ce595cd719e758f2f1915c2dfb2
#
_entry.id   1efe5ce595cd719e758f2f1915c2dfb2
#
_cell.length_a   1.000
_cell.length_b   1.000
_cell.length_c   1.000
_cell.angle_alpha   90.00
_cell.angle_beta   90.00
_cell.angle_gamma   90.00
#
_symmetry.space_group_name_H-M   'P 1'
#
loop_
_entity.id
_entity.type
_entity.pdbx_description
1 polymer ?
#
loop_
_entity_poly.entity_id
_entity_poly.type
_entity_poly.pdbx_seq_one_letter_code
_entity_poly.pdbx_strand_id
1 'polypeptide(L)'
;MNPLDSALRIWLPGLCFAVAACVAQAGDIKVLSAGAAKAAVIPLGEEFARLTGHNVTIDFGTMGLLTEKLAKGEKADLLVVSSEVADALEKNGTIARGSRRAMASVGVGVAVGLNAPTPDISTAAAFRKTLLDARSIVMIDPARGTSGKHLAEVFQRLGVTDLIKGKMRYGQGGYIVEPVGRGEVELGLHQISEILPVKGVRLVGPLPPELQKWTTYTSALTPDGSNSEAAREFAAYLSGFQSKAVYLSHGFAVTD
;
A
#
# COMPACT_ATOMS: atom_id res chain seq x y z
N MET A 1 -12.88 60.15 -70.69
CA MET A 1 -13.32 60.74 -69.44
C MET A 1 -14.08 59.67 -68.69
N ASN A 2 -13.44 59.01 -67.75
CA ASN A 2 -13.98 58.70 -66.46
C ASN A 2 -12.95 57.95 -65.61
N PRO A 3 -12.84 58.32 -64.36
CA PRO A 3 -11.69 57.97 -63.54
C PRO A 3 -12.04 56.85 -62.51
N LEU A 4 -10.99 56.28 -61.97
CA LEU A 4 -10.85 55.82 -60.60
C LEU A 4 -11.76 54.61 -60.10
N ASP A 5 -11.11 53.48 -60.04
CA ASP A 5 -11.45 52.51 -58.95
C ASP A 5 -10.21 52.06 -58.24
N SER A 6 -9.95 52.73 -57.09
CA SER A 6 -8.92 52.40 -56.11
C SER A 6 -9.45 51.29 -55.21
N ALA A 7 -9.12 50.05 -55.51
CA ALA A 7 -9.40 48.93 -54.62
C ALA A 7 -8.41 48.90 -53.44
N LEU A 8 -8.88 49.31 -52.29
CA LEU A 8 -8.18 49.26 -50.99
C LEU A 8 -8.04 47.79 -50.55
N ARG A 9 -6.84 47.19 -50.73
CA ARG A 9 -6.53 45.86 -50.21
C ARG A 9 -6.24 45.98 -48.72
N ILE A 10 -7.23 45.62 -47.87
CA ILE A 10 -7.03 45.48 -46.42
C ILE A 10 -6.26 44.17 -46.21
N TRP A 11 -4.98 44.28 -45.83
CA TRP A 11 -4.21 43.17 -45.30
C TRP A 11 -4.60 42.95 -43.86
N LEU A 12 -5.33 41.86 -43.55
CA LEU A 12 -5.48 41.35 -42.21
C LEU A 12 -4.23 40.54 -41.86
N PRO A 13 -3.46 40.91 -40.81
CA PRO A 13 -2.40 40.04 -40.31
C PRO A 13 -3.09 38.87 -39.60
N GLY A 14 -2.94 37.68 -40.17
CA GLY A 14 -3.35 36.43 -39.51
C GLY A 14 -2.53 36.23 -38.24
N LEU A 15 -3.17 36.41 -37.08
CA LEU A 15 -2.60 36.13 -35.78
C LEU A 15 -2.56 34.60 -35.61
N CYS A 16 -1.43 33.98 -35.97
CA CYS A 16 -1.15 32.59 -35.64
C CYS A 16 -0.99 32.46 -34.13
N PHE A 17 -2.04 32.00 -33.43
CA PHE A 17 -1.92 31.51 -32.08
C PHE A 17 -1.13 30.19 -32.13
N ALA A 18 0.17 30.27 -31.86
CA ALA A 18 0.98 29.10 -31.56
C ALA A 18 0.51 28.56 -30.20
N VAL A 19 -0.36 27.56 -30.21
CA VAL A 19 -0.66 26.76 -29.02
C VAL A 19 0.65 26.00 -28.73
N ALA A 20 1.43 26.52 -27.82
CA ALA A 20 2.54 25.77 -27.21
C ALA A 20 1.89 24.60 -26.44
N ALA A 21 1.84 23.44 -27.06
CA ALA A 21 1.55 22.20 -26.35
C ALA A 21 2.70 22.04 -25.34
N CYS A 22 2.44 22.31 -24.07
CA CYS A 22 3.30 21.90 -22.97
C CYS A 22 3.36 20.37 -23.04
N VAL A 23 4.36 19.82 -23.70
CA VAL A 23 4.67 18.38 -23.61
C VAL A 23 5.17 18.19 -22.18
N ALA A 24 4.32 17.69 -21.31
CA ALA A 24 4.73 17.25 -20.00
C ALA A 24 5.89 16.25 -20.20
N GLN A 25 7.06 16.57 -19.70
CA GLN A 25 8.22 15.71 -19.84
C GLN A 25 8.01 14.48 -18.95
N ALA A 26 8.09 13.29 -19.54
CA ALA A 26 8.02 12.04 -18.79
C ALA A 26 9.12 12.04 -17.73
N GLY A 27 8.74 11.80 -16.47
CA GLY A 27 9.65 11.71 -15.33
C GLY A 27 9.71 10.29 -14.79
N ASP A 28 10.87 9.91 -14.24
CA ASP A 28 11.04 8.66 -13.52
C ASP A 28 10.71 8.87 -12.05
N ILE A 29 9.94 7.95 -11.47
CA ILE A 29 9.54 7.97 -10.06
C ILE A 29 9.97 6.66 -9.41
N LYS A 30 10.87 6.73 -8.42
CA LYS A 30 11.25 5.58 -7.61
C LYS A 30 10.47 5.57 -6.31
N VAL A 31 9.78 4.47 -6.05
CA VAL A 31 8.92 4.27 -4.87
C VAL A 31 9.46 3.13 -4.00
N LEU A 32 9.58 3.35 -2.71
CA LEU A 32 9.72 2.29 -1.72
C LEU A 32 8.39 2.09 -1.01
N SER A 33 7.79 0.91 -1.14
CA SER A 33 6.42 0.64 -0.68
C SER A 33 6.32 -0.53 0.27
N ALA A 34 5.45 -0.41 1.26
CA ALA A 34 5.03 -1.51 2.11
C ALA A 34 4.44 -2.66 1.29
N GLY A 35 4.80 -3.90 1.63
CA GLY A 35 4.23 -5.10 1.02
C GLY A 35 2.72 -5.17 1.12
N ALA A 36 2.15 -4.72 2.25
CA ALA A 36 0.70 -4.68 2.45
C ALA A 36 -0.03 -3.74 1.48
N ALA A 37 0.65 -2.71 0.94
CA ALA A 37 0.07 -1.83 -0.07
C ALA A 37 0.20 -2.38 -1.51
N LYS A 38 0.98 -3.42 -1.72
CA LYS A 38 1.39 -3.94 -3.03
C LYS A 38 0.21 -4.19 -3.97
N ALA A 39 -0.82 -4.89 -3.49
CA ALA A 39 -1.96 -5.28 -4.30
C ALA A 39 -2.71 -4.08 -4.90
N ALA A 40 -2.73 -2.94 -4.21
CA ALA A 40 -3.37 -1.71 -4.66
C ALA A 40 -2.40 -0.78 -5.40
N VAL A 41 -1.15 -0.65 -4.92
CA VAL A 41 -0.19 0.33 -5.48
C VAL A 41 0.31 -0.08 -6.87
N ILE A 42 0.40 -1.39 -7.17
CA ILE A 42 0.78 -1.84 -8.52
C ILE A 42 -0.22 -1.34 -9.57
N PRO A 43 -1.52 -1.72 -9.53
CA PRO A 43 -2.46 -1.26 -10.55
C PRO A 43 -2.61 0.26 -10.59
N LEU A 44 -2.50 0.95 -9.45
CA LEU A 44 -2.52 2.42 -9.42
C LEU A 44 -1.29 3.03 -10.10
N GLY A 45 -0.11 2.45 -9.92
CA GLY A 45 1.13 2.89 -10.59
C GLY A 45 1.08 2.67 -12.10
N GLU A 46 0.59 1.51 -12.54
CA GLU A 46 0.40 1.18 -13.96
C GLU A 46 -0.60 2.14 -14.63
N GLU A 47 -1.72 2.41 -13.97
CA GLU A 47 -2.73 3.33 -14.49
C GLU A 47 -2.22 4.77 -14.53
N PHE A 48 -1.52 5.22 -13.48
CA PHE A 48 -0.91 6.53 -13.46
C PHE A 48 0.14 6.68 -14.59
N ALA A 49 1.00 5.69 -14.78
CA ALA A 49 1.97 5.69 -15.88
C ALA A 49 1.29 5.77 -17.25
N ARG A 50 0.18 5.03 -17.44
CA ARG A 50 -0.61 5.06 -18.67
C ARG A 50 -1.26 6.43 -18.93
N LEU A 51 -1.73 7.10 -17.88
CA LEU A 51 -2.43 8.39 -17.98
C LEU A 51 -1.47 9.57 -18.21
N THR A 52 -0.28 9.52 -17.62
CA THR A 52 0.64 10.67 -17.57
C THR A 52 1.88 10.50 -18.44
N GLY A 53 2.21 9.26 -18.83
CA GLY A 53 3.47 8.95 -19.51
C GLY A 53 4.68 8.87 -18.58
N HIS A 54 4.51 9.08 -17.26
CA HIS A 54 5.60 8.93 -16.29
C HIS A 54 5.96 7.45 -16.10
N ASN A 55 7.22 7.18 -15.75
CA ASN A 55 7.68 5.84 -15.41
C ASN A 55 7.69 5.65 -13.89
N VAL A 56 6.98 4.64 -13.38
CA VAL A 56 6.89 4.35 -11.95
C VAL A 56 7.57 3.03 -11.64
N THR A 57 8.65 3.07 -10.90
CA THR A 57 9.35 1.88 -10.40
C THR A 57 9.10 1.71 -8.91
N ILE A 58 8.56 0.55 -8.51
CA ILE A 58 8.16 0.30 -7.13
C ILE A 58 8.93 -0.89 -6.57
N ASP A 59 9.64 -0.68 -5.47
CA ASP A 59 10.30 -1.73 -4.70
C ASP A 59 9.53 -1.97 -3.39
N PHE A 60 9.20 -3.23 -3.12
CA PHE A 60 8.35 -3.61 -2.00
C PHE A 60 9.14 -4.27 -0.87
N GLY A 61 8.72 -4.00 0.36
CA GLY A 61 9.30 -4.63 1.53
C GLY A 61 8.42 -4.58 2.78
N THR A 62 8.84 -5.30 3.81
CA THR A 62 8.29 -5.09 5.16
C THR A 62 8.73 -3.74 5.70
N MET A 63 8.03 -3.20 6.70
CA MET A 63 8.43 -1.92 7.33
C MET A 63 9.86 -1.96 7.83
N GLY A 64 10.27 -3.07 8.44
CA GLY A 64 11.66 -3.25 8.90
C GLY A 64 12.68 -3.19 7.76
N LEU A 65 12.41 -3.88 6.64
CA LEU A 65 13.28 -3.86 5.46
C LEU A 65 13.37 -2.46 4.84
N LEU A 66 12.24 -1.76 4.73
CA LEU A 66 12.23 -0.42 4.14
C LEU A 66 13.01 0.58 4.99
N THR A 67 12.83 0.56 6.31
CA THR A 67 13.60 1.42 7.23
C THR A 67 15.10 1.09 7.21
N GLU A 68 15.46 -0.18 7.08
CA GLU A 68 16.85 -0.62 6.92
C GLU A 68 17.46 -0.10 5.61
N LYS A 69 16.75 -0.23 4.48
CA LYS A 69 17.18 0.31 3.17
C LYS A 69 17.42 1.81 3.24
N LEU A 70 16.48 2.57 3.82
CA LEU A 70 16.60 4.02 3.98
C LEU A 70 17.77 4.39 4.89
N ALA A 71 18.00 3.66 5.99
CA ALA A 71 19.15 3.88 6.87
C ALA A 71 20.51 3.60 6.19
N LYS A 72 20.52 2.70 5.19
CA LYS A 72 21.69 2.42 4.35
C LYS A 72 21.85 3.43 3.18
N GLY A 73 20.99 4.45 3.09
CA GLY A 73 21.07 5.49 2.08
C GLY A 73 20.38 5.13 0.76
N GLU A 74 19.52 4.11 0.72
CA GLU A 74 18.69 3.82 -0.46
C GLU A 74 17.85 5.05 -0.81
N LYS A 75 17.93 5.49 -2.07
CA LYS A 75 17.21 6.67 -2.57
C LYS A 75 15.83 6.27 -3.11
N ALA A 76 14.85 7.11 -2.85
CA ALA A 76 13.52 7.04 -3.44
C ALA A 76 12.92 8.45 -3.49
N ASP A 77 11.97 8.67 -4.39
CA ASP A 77 11.21 9.91 -4.49
C ASP A 77 9.99 9.88 -3.59
N LEU A 78 9.36 8.71 -3.49
CA LEU A 78 8.12 8.49 -2.75
C LEU A 78 8.23 7.26 -1.85
N LEU A 79 7.70 7.38 -0.64
CA LEU A 79 7.56 6.29 0.31
C LEU A 79 6.08 5.98 0.50
N VAL A 80 5.73 4.69 0.51
CA VAL A 80 4.42 4.21 0.95
C VAL A 80 4.64 3.35 2.20
N VAL A 81 4.39 3.93 3.36
CA VAL A 81 4.70 3.35 4.67
C VAL A 81 3.52 3.50 5.63
N SER A 82 3.53 2.76 6.75
CA SER A 82 2.52 3.00 7.79
C SER A 82 2.67 4.41 8.38
N SER A 83 1.55 5.02 8.80
CA SER A 83 1.57 6.36 9.41
C SER A 83 2.51 6.44 10.60
N GLU A 84 2.60 5.38 11.42
CA GLU A 84 3.51 5.29 12.56
C GLU A 84 4.99 5.39 12.13
N VAL A 85 5.37 4.70 11.04
CA VAL A 85 6.72 4.79 10.48
C VAL A 85 6.95 6.15 9.81
N ALA A 86 5.95 6.69 9.12
CA ALA A 86 6.03 8.02 8.52
C ALA A 86 6.31 9.11 9.56
N ASP A 87 5.72 9.01 10.78
CA ASP A 87 5.99 9.95 11.88
C ASP A 87 7.48 9.97 12.27
N ALA A 88 8.10 8.79 12.36
CA ALA A 88 9.52 8.69 12.70
C ALA A 88 10.43 9.20 11.56
N LEU A 89 10.08 8.89 10.31
CA LEU A 89 10.84 9.31 9.13
C LEU A 89 10.71 10.82 8.84
N GLU A 90 9.60 11.44 9.18
CA GLU A 90 9.44 12.89 9.08
C GLU A 90 10.26 13.63 10.16
N LYS A 91 10.29 13.08 11.39
CA LYS A 91 11.08 13.64 12.49
C LYS A 91 12.59 13.63 12.21
N ASN A 92 13.09 12.60 11.53
CA ASN A 92 14.51 12.50 11.18
C ASN A 92 14.86 13.12 9.82
N GLY A 93 13.90 13.72 9.12
CA GLY A 93 14.11 14.41 7.85
C GLY A 93 14.16 13.52 6.60
N THR A 94 13.90 12.23 6.72
CA THR A 94 13.81 11.30 5.56
C THR A 94 12.57 11.58 4.72
N ILE A 95 11.49 12.05 5.34
CA ILE A 95 10.27 12.53 4.69
C ILE A 95 10.25 14.07 4.74
N ALA A 96 9.95 14.69 3.61
CA ALA A 96 9.75 16.13 3.51
C ALA A 96 8.51 16.55 4.34
N ARG A 97 8.66 17.58 5.17
CA ARG A 97 7.59 18.09 6.03
C ARG A 97 6.34 18.46 5.24
N GLY A 98 5.19 18.02 5.72
CA GLY A 98 3.88 18.34 5.12
C GLY A 98 3.59 17.62 3.80
N SER A 99 4.46 16.70 3.35
CA SER A 99 4.25 15.93 2.12
C SER A 99 3.38 14.69 2.31
N ARG A 100 3.08 14.33 3.55
CA ARG A 100 2.33 13.12 3.90
C ARG A 100 0.87 13.20 3.45
N ARG A 101 0.39 12.13 2.85
CA ARG A 101 -1.00 11.97 2.44
C ARG A 101 -1.50 10.61 2.87
N ALA A 102 -2.55 10.56 3.68
CA ALA A 102 -3.20 9.30 4.04
C ALA A 102 -3.81 8.67 2.78
N MET A 103 -3.64 7.37 2.63
CA MET A 103 -4.16 6.61 1.49
C MET A 103 -5.38 5.78 1.90
N ALA A 104 -5.13 4.72 2.67
CA ALA A 104 -6.16 3.79 3.12
C ALA A 104 -5.67 2.99 4.33
N SER A 105 -6.58 2.34 5.02
CA SER A 105 -6.26 1.51 6.19
C SER A 105 -6.57 0.04 5.92
N VAL A 106 -5.77 -0.88 6.45
CA VAL A 106 -6.04 -2.30 6.36
C VAL A 106 -5.90 -2.98 7.72
N GLY A 107 -6.80 -3.91 8.00
CA GLY A 107 -6.79 -4.70 9.22
C GLY A 107 -6.06 -6.02 9.06
N VAL A 108 -5.75 -6.67 10.18
CA VAL A 108 -5.28 -8.05 10.21
C VAL A 108 -6.47 -8.98 10.00
N GLY A 109 -6.29 -9.97 9.13
CA GLY A 109 -7.27 -11.00 8.84
C GLY A 109 -6.78 -12.39 9.20
N VAL A 110 -7.76 -13.29 9.26
CA VAL A 110 -7.58 -14.72 9.47
C VAL A 110 -7.85 -15.45 8.17
N ALA A 111 -6.96 -16.34 7.77
CA ALA A 111 -7.01 -17.08 6.53
C ALA A 111 -6.95 -18.58 6.77
N VAL A 112 -7.69 -19.34 5.97
CA VAL A 112 -7.66 -20.82 5.92
C VAL A 112 -7.57 -21.30 4.48
N GLY A 113 -7.27 -22.55 4.27
CA GLY A 113 -7.36 -23.16 2.95
C GLY A 113 -8.77 -23.03 2.37
N LEU A 114 -8.89 -22.94 1.04
CA LEU A 114 -10.14 -22.67 0.34
C LEU A 114 -11.29 -23.59 0.78
N ASN A 115 -11.00 -24.88 0.95
CA ASN A 115 -11.98 -25.93 1.31
C ASN A 115 -11.94 -26.30 2.81
N ALA A 116 -11.15 -25.61 3.63
CA ALA A 116 -11.08 -25.87 5.05
C ALA A 116 -12.34 -25.39 5.79
N PRO A 117 -12.72 -26.00 6.91
CA PRO A 117 -13.79 -25.49 7.77
C PRO A 117 -13.55 -24.04 8.17
N THR A 118 -14.61 -23.26 8.33
CA THR A 118 -14.53 -21.89 8.81
C THR A 118 -14.41 -21.89 10.33
N PRO A 119 -13.28 -21.46 10.92
CA PRO A 119 -13.17 -21.32 12.35
C PRO A 119 -14.02 -20.16 12.86
N ASP A 120 -14.48 -20.25 14.10
CA ASP A 120 -15.15 -19.14 14.77
C ASP A 120 -14.10 -18.14 15.29
N ILE A 121 -14.18 -16.92 14.79
CA ILE A 121 -13.33 -15.78 15.19
C ILE A 121 -14.18 -14.58 15.61
N SER A 122 -15.45 -14.78 15.95
CA SER A 122 -16.40 -13.70 16.22
C SER A 122 -16.09 -12.88 17.47
N THR A 123 -15.41 -13.47 18.44
CA THR A 123 -15.01 -12.85 19.70
C THR A 123 -13.55 -13.15 20.05
N ALA A 124 -12.96 -12.40 20.98
CA ALA A 124 -11.62 -12.71 21.50
C ALA A 124 -11.51 -14.12 22.07
N ALA A 125 -12.56 -14.62 22.75
CA ALA A 125 -12.59 -15.96 23.30
C ALA A 125 -12.67 -17.04 22.21
N ALA A 126 -13.48 -16.84 21.17
CA ALA A 126 -13.57 -17.73 20.03
C ALA A 126 -12.26 -17.75 19.23
N PHE A 127 -11.66 -16.59 18.97
CA PHE A 127 -10.35 -16.50 18.32
C PHE A 127 -9.24 -17.16 19.14
N ARG A 128 -9.25 -16.97 20.47
CA ARG A 128 -8.33 -17.68 21.37
C ARG A 128 -8.46 -19.20 21.20
N LYS A 129 -9.70 -19.72 21.19
CA LYS A 129 -9.96 -21.16 20.98
C LYS A 129 -9.43 -21.61 19.62
N THR A 130 -9.72 -20.88 18.55
CA THR A 130 -9.22 -21.14 17.18
C THR A 130 -7.68 -21.22 17.14
N LEU A 131 -6.99 -20.31 17.81
CA LEU A 131 -5.52 -20.35 17.92
C LEU A 131 -5.02 -21.61 18.65
N LEU A 132 -5.70 -22.04 19.71
CA LEU A 132 -5.33 -23.23 20.47
C LEU A 132 -5.59 -24.52 19.70
N ASP A 133 -6.70 -24.61 18.98
CA ASP A 133 -7.11 -25.79 18.23
C ASP A 133 -6.31 -25.99 16.94
N ALA A 134 -5.86 -24.91 16.30
CA ALA A 134 -5.08 -24.99 15.07
C ALA A 134 -3.80 -25.81 15.26
N ARG A 135 -3.48 -26.69 14.32
CA ARG A 135 -2.27 -27.53 14.32
C ARG A 135 -1.01 -26.77 13.90
N SER A 136 -1.17 -25.76 13.08
CA SER A 136 -0.07 -24.91 12.59
C SER A 136 -0.58 -23.51 12.22
N ILE A 137 0.22 -22.50 12.49
CA ILE A 137 -0.14 -21.09 12.28
C ILE A 137 1.03 -20.39 11.60
N VAL A 138 0.76 -19.60 10.55
CA VAL A 138 1.76 -18.73 9.93
C VAL A 138 1.38 -17.27 10.12
N MET A 139 2.37 -16.44 10.46
CA MET A 139 2.28 -14.99 10.51
C MET A 139 3.62 -14.35 10.09
N ILE A 140 3.61 -13.06 9.82
CA ILE A 140 4.86 -12.32 9.60
C ILE A 140 5.67 -12.25 10.90
N ASP A 141 7.00 -12.31 10.79
CA ASP A 141 7.91 -12.14 11.92
C ASP A 141 7.59 -10.81 12.66
N PRO A 142 7.34 -10.84 13.99
CA PRO A 142 7.07 -9.63 14.78
C PRO A 142 8.13 -8.54 14.69
N ALA A 143 9.39 -8.92 14.47
CA ALA A 143 10.49 -7.97 14.31
C ALA A 143 10.50 -7.26 12.94
N ARG A 144 9.73 -7.76 11.95
CA ARG A 144 9.79 -7.28 10.57
C ARG A 144 8.56 -6.54 10.10
N GLY A 145 7.36 -6.93 10.57
CA GLY A 145 6.11 -6.40 10.02
C GLY A 145 5.14 -5.88 11.06
N THR A 146 4.32 -4.91 10.66
CA THR A 146 3.31 -4.27 11.54
C THR A 146 2.26 -5.25 12.06
N SER A 147 1.74 -6.15 11.19
CA SER A 147 0.79 -7.19 11.62
C SER A 147 1.42 -8.19 12.57
N GLY A 148 2.70 -8.55 12.36
CA GLY A 148 3.41 -9.45 13.26
C GLY A 148 3.58 -8.88 14.67
N LYS A 149 4.01 -7.62 14.76
CA LYS A 149 4.12 -6.91 16.04
C LYS A 149 2.78 -6.88 16.77
N HIS A 150 1.71 -6.49 16.07
CA HIS A 150 0.37 -6.44 16.65
C HIS A 150 -0.13 -7.82 17.09
N LEU A 151 0.06 -8.88 16.28
CA LEU A 151 -0.35 -10.24 16.65
C LEU A 151 0.38 -10.76 17.87
N ALA A 152 1.67 -10.45 18.04
CA ALA A 152 2.42 -10.80 19.24
C ALA A 152 1.81 -10.15 20.50
N GLU A 153 1.41 -8.89 20.42
CA GLU A 153 0.69 -8.19 21.50
C GLU A 153 -0.69 -8.83 21.78
N VAL A 154 -1.42 -9.21 20.72
CA VAL A 154 -2.72 -9.92 20.85
C VAL A 154 -2.53 -11.27 21.54
N PHE A 155 -1.53 -12.07 21.15
CA PHE A 155 -1.27 -13.37 21.76
C PHE A 155 -0.91 -13.25 23.23
N GLN A 156 -0.15 -12.23 23.60
CA GLN A 156 0.16 -11.92 25.00
C GLN A 156 -1.12 -11.58 25.79
N ARG A 157 -1.98 -10.70 25.25
CA ARG A 157 -3.27 -10.33 25.87
C ARG A 157 -4.21 -11.51 26.04
N LEU A 158 -4.21 -12.45 25.09
CA LEU A 158 -5.02 -13.67 25.14
C LEU A 158 -4.41 -14.77 26.02
N GLY A 159 -3.18 -14.60 26.51
CA GLY A 159 -2.47 -15.60 27.30
C GLY A 159 -2.18 -16.90 26.52
N VAL A 160 -1.89 -16.80 25.21
CA VAL A 160 -1.66 -17.98 24.36
C VAL A 160 -0.24 -18.10 23.83
N THR A 161 0.61 -17.10 24.02
CA THR A 161 1.95 -17.03 23.41
C THR A 161 2.75 -18.33 23.57
N ASP A 162 2.90 -18.83 24.80
CA ASP A 162 3.68 -20.05 25.07
C ASP A 162 2.94 -21.31 24.61
N LEU A 163 1.60 -21.28 24.62
CA LEU A 163 0.76 -22.43 24.24
C LEU A 163 0.79 -22.72 22.74
N ILE A 164 1.00 -21.68 21.91
CA ILE A 164 1.01 -21.82 20.46
C ILE A 164 2.42 -21.81 19.86
N LYS A 165 3.45 -21.51 20.65
CA LYS A 165 4.84 -21.32 20.19
C LYS A 165 5.35 -22.47 19.31
N GLY A 166 5.07 -23.72 19.68
CA GLY A 166 5.54 -24.91 18.98
C GLY A 166 4.90 -25.13 17.60
N LYS A 167 3.82 -24.42 17.27
CA LYS A 167 3.09 -24.53 16.00
C LYS A 167 3.14 -23.28 15.15
N MET A 168 3.92 -22.26 15.58
CA MET A 168 4.10 -21.02 14.86
C MET A 168 5.15 -21.17 13.76
N ARG A 169 4.86 -20.60 12.59
CA ARG A 169 5.79 -20.37 11.48
C ARG A 169 5.86 -18.88 11.18
N TYR A 170 7.06 -18.37 10.95
CA TYR A 170 7.29 -16.95 10.71
C TYR A 170 7.74 -16.71 9.28
N GLY A 171 6.94 -15.92 8.54
CA GLY A 171 7.31 -15.42 7.22
C GLY A 171 8.19 -14.18 7.33
N GLN A 172 9.02 -13.94 6.32
CA GLN A 172 9.95 -12.84 6.27
C GLN A 172 9.45 -11.63 5.46
N GLY A 173 8.34 -11.80 4.75
CA GLY A 173 7.69 -10.81 3.88
C GLY A 173 7.00 -11.46 2.69
N GLY A 174 6.25 -10.67 1.95
CA GLY A 174 5.46 -11.16 0.81
C GLY A 174 4.22 -11.96 1.23
N TYR A 175 3.73 -12.81 0.35
CA TYR A 175 2.50 -13.57 0.55
C TYR A 175 2.71 -14.80 1.45
N ILE A 176 3.05 -14.55 2.73
CA ILE A 176 3.38 -15.59 3.71
C ILE A 176 2.28 -16.62 3.96
N VAL A 177 1.05 -16.38 3.49
CA VAL A 177 -0.07 -17.33 3.62
C VAL A 177 -0.18 -18.32 2.44
N GLU A 178 0.72 -18.29 1.46
CA GLU A 178 0.78 -19.30 0.39
C GLU A 178 0.84 -20.75 0.90
N PRO A 179 1.59 -21.08 1.98
CA PRO A 179 1.57 -22.43 2.55
C PRO A 179 0.19 -22.86 3.06
N VAL A 180 -0.69 -21.92 3.41
CA VAL A 180 -2.10 -22.21 3.77
C VAL A 180 -2.86 -22.67 2.53
N GLY A 181 -2.66 -21.98 1.39
CA GLY A 181 -3.27 -22.35 0.12
C GLY A 181 -2.83 -23.72 -0.40
N ARG A 182 -1.60 -24.15 -0.05
CA ARG A 182 -1.08 -25.48 -0.38
C ARG A 182 -1.42 -26.56 0.64
N GLY A 183 -2.12 -26.23 1.74
CA GLY A 183 -2.46 -27.15 2.82
C GLY A 183 -1.31 -27.55 3.75
N GLU A 184 -0.18 -26.85 3.68
CA GLU A 184 1.01 -27.09 4.53
C GLU A 184 0.89 -26.45 5.91
N VAL A 185 0.04 -25.41 6.02
CA VAL A 185 -0.29 -24.70 7.24
C VAL A 185 -1.78 -24.55 7.33
N GLU A 186 -2.34 -24.69 8.52
CA GLU A 186 -3.79 -24.68 8.73
C GLU A 186 -4.36 -23.25 8.82
N LEU A 187 -3.68 -22.36 9.54
CA LEU A 187 -4.16 -21.01 9.82
C LEU A 187 -3.13 -19.95 9.40
N GLY A 188 -3.58 -18.96 8.65
CA GLY A 188 -2.78 -17.80 8.28
C GLY A 188 -3.28 -16.52 8.95
N LEU A 189 -2.36 -15.71 9.44
CA LEU A 189 -2.65 -14.42 10.06
C LEU A 189 -1.80 -13.34 9.38
N HIS A 190 -2.43 -12.45 8.62
CA HIS A 190 -1.72 -11.41 7.88
C HIS A 190 -2.61 -10.20 7.62
N GLN A 191 -2.04 -9.13 7.03
CA GLN A 191 -2.86 -8.04 6.50
C GLN A 191 -3.86 -8.58 5.47
N ILE A 192 -5.11 -8.14 5.52
CA ILE A 192 -6.17 -8.61 4.61
C ILE A 192 -5.76 -8.43 3.14
N SER A 193 -5.12 -7.32 2.80
CA SER A 193 -4.62 -7.03 1.45
C SER A 193 -3.54 -8.00 0.96
N GLU A 194 -2.86 -8.72 1.85
CA GLU A 194 -1.85 -9.73 1.52
C GLU A 194 -2.42 -11.16 1.60
N ILE A 195 -3.65 -11.32 2.09
CA ILE A 195 -4.39 -12.60 2.05
C ILE A 195 -5.18 -12.73 0.75
N LEU A 196 -5.93 -11.70 0.38
CA LEU A 196 -6.87 -11.73 -0.74
C LEU A 196 -6.28 -12.15 -2.09
N PRO A 197 -5.04 -11.78 -2.46
CA PRO A 197 -4.45 -12.18 -3.73
C PRO A 197 -3.98 -13.64 -3.78
N VAL A 198 -3.92 -14.35 -2.65
CA VAL A 198 -3.30 -15.68 -2.57
C VAL A 198 -4.28 -16.77 -3.01
N LYS A 199 -3.89 -17.50 -4.05
CA LYS A 199 -4.68 -18.64 -4.56
C LYS A 199 -4.76 -19.77 -3.55
N GLY A 200 -5.92 -20.44 -3.50
CA GLY A 200 -6.13 -21.56 -2.60
C GLY A 200 -6.40 -21.17 -1.14
N VAL A 201 -6.41 -19.87 -0.85
CA VAL A 201 -6.70 -19.30 0.47
C VAL A 201 -8.07 -18.65 0.48
N ARG A 202 -8.76 -18.76 1.59
CA ARG A 202 -10.00 -18.06 1.87
C ARG A 202 -9.81 -17.18 3.11
N LEU A 203 -10.14 -15.90 2.98
CA LEU A 203 -10.26 -14.99 4.10
C LEU A 203 -11.48 -15.37 4.94
N VAL A 204 -11.28 -15.69 6.21
CA VAL A 204 -12.36 -15.92 7.19
C VAL A 204 -13.01 -14.59 7.58
N GLY A 205 -12.18 -13.60 7.86
CA GLY A 205 -12.60 -12.26 8.25
C GLY A 205 -11.48 -11.49 8.94
N PRO A 206 -11.74 -10.24 9.35
CA PRO A 206 -10.86 -9.49 10.23
C PRO A 206 -10.80 -10.11 11.63
N LEU A 207 -9.79 -9.75 12.41
CA LEU A 207 -9.77 -10.07 13.84
C LEU A 207 -11.02 -9.49 14.54
N PRO A 208 -11.45 -10.08 15.69
CA PRO A 208 -12.50 -9.49 16.52
C PRO A 208 -12.24 -8.00 16.78
N PRO A 209 -13.28 -7.15 16.81
CA PRO A 209 -13.12 -5.69 16.93
C PRO A 209 -12.22 -5.26 18.10
N GLU A 210 -12.35 -5.94 19.25
CA GLU A 210 -11.57 -5.65 20.45
C GLU A 210 -10.08 -6.04 20.36
N LEU A 211 -9.73 -6.85 19.36
CA LEU A 211 -8.35 -7.27 19.06
C LEU A 211 -7.79 -6.63 17.78
N GLN A 212 -8.64 -5.99 16.97
CA GLN A 212 -8.24 -5.47 15.67
C GLN A 212 -7.40 -4.20 15.81
N LYS A 213 -6.38 -4.09 14.97
CA LYS A 213 -5.66 -2.85 14.69
C LYS A 213 -5.72 -2.57 13.19
N TRP A 214 -6.23 -1.41 12.83
CA TRP A 214 -6.19 -0.90 11.47
C TRP A 214 -4.89 -0.14 11.26
N THR A 215 -4.11 -0.54 10.28
CA THR A 215 -2.88 0.14 9.90
C THR A 215 -3.19 1.09 8.74
N THR A 216 -3.06 2.39 8.98
CA THR A 216 -3.16 3.40 7.92
C THR A 216 -1.85 3.47 7.17
N TYR A 217 -1.91 3.37 5.84
CA TYR A 217 -0.80 3.61 4.94
C TYR A 217 -0.85 5.02 4.40
N THR A 218 0.34 5.59 4.23
CA THR A 218 0.55 6.99 3.88
C THR A 218 1.56 7.04 2.75
N SER A 219 1.27 7.79 1.70
CA SER A 219 2.28 8.23 0.74
C SER A 219 2.99 9.47 1.29
N ALA A 220 4.30 9.56 1.10
CA ALA A 220 5.09 10.68 1.56
C ALA A 220 6.31 10.88 0.66
N LEU A 221 6.58 12.13 0.30
CA LEU A 221 7.74 12.48 -0.52
C LEU A 221 9.01 12.55 0.33
N THR A 222 10.12 12.10 -0.24
CA THR A 222 11.45 12.42 0.31
C THR A 222 11.80 13.89 -0.03
N PRO A 223 12.85 14.48 0.57
CA PRO A 223 13.30 15.82 0.17
C PRO A 223 13.63 15.91 -1.33
N ASP A 224 14.28 14.88 -1.90
CA ASP A 224 14.59 14.84 -3.34
C ASP A 224 13.28 14.73 -4.17
N GLY A 225 12.37 13.83 -3.78
CA GLY A 225 11.07 13.64 -4.45
C GLY A 225 10.14 14.84 -4.36
N SER A 226 10.27 15.70 -3.33
CA SER A 226 9.48 16.92 -3.24
C SER A 226 9.81 17.95 -4.32
N ASN A 227 10.97 17.84 -4.95
CA ASN A 227 11.39 18.65 -6.10
C ASN A 227 10.92 18.06 -7.44
N SER A 228 10.48 16.81 -7.48
CA SER A 228 9.95 16.13 -8.65
C SER A 228 8.46 16.41 -8.81
N GLU A 229 8.05 17.01 -9.94
CA GLU A 229 6.64 17.22 -10.26
C GLU A 229 5.90 15.88 -10.40
N ALA A 230 6.48 14.94 -11.15
CA ALA A 230 5.93 13.61 -11.34
C ALA A 230 5.69 12.86 -10.02
N ALA A 231 6.64 12.95 -9.06
CA ALA A 231 6.48 12.33 -7.74
C ALA A 231 5.36 12.99 -6.92
N ARG A 232 5.20 14.32 -7.00
CA ARG A 232 4.09 15.03 -6.34
C ARG A 232 2.73 14.65 -6.92
N GLU A 233 2.65 14.54 -8.24
CA GLU A 233 1.45 14.10 -8.94
C GLU A 233 1.07 12.67 -8.56
N PHE A 234 2.05 11.76 -8.54
CA PHE A 234 1.79 10.37 -8.13
C PHE A 234 1.38 10.27 -6.66
N ALA A 235 1.99 11.04 -5.75
CA ALA A 235 1.57 11.10 -4.35
C ALA A 235 0.12 11.59 -4.20
N ALA A 236 -0.28 12.60 -4.98
CA ALA A 236 -1.64 13.09 -5.03
C ALA A 236 -2.61 12.07 -5.63
N TYR A 237 -2.19 11.36 -6.69
CA TYR A 237 -2.96 10.30 -7.33
C TYR A 237 -3.26 9.17 -6.36
N LEU A 238 -2.25 8.66 -5.64
CA LEU A 238 -2.41 7.59 -4.65
C LEU A 238 -3.39 7.94 -3.52
N SER A 239 -3.47 9.20 -3.11
CA SER A 239 -4.39 9.68 -2.07
C SER A 239 -5.70 10.26 -2.61
N GLY A 240 -5.86 10.29 -3.92
CA GLY A 240 -7.01 10.88 -4.60
C GLY A 240 -8.26 10.00 -4.57
N PHE A 241 -9.39 10.62 -4.87
CA PHE A 241 -10.69 9.92 -4.94
C PHE A 241 -10.68 8.74 -5.93
N GLN A 242 -10.01 8.89 -7.08
CA GLN A 242 -9.89 7.87 -8.13
C GLN A 242 -9.26 6.56 -7.63
N SER A 243 -8.41 6.61 -6.60
CA SER A 243 -7.74 5.44 -6.04
C SER A 243 -8.59 4.68 -5.01
N LYS A 244 -9.66 5.29 -4.47
CA LYS A 244 -10.50 4.69 -3.41
C LYS A 244 -11.10 3.35 -3.81
N ALA A 245 -11.63 3.23 -5.03
CA ALA A 245 -12.23 1.98 -5.53
C ALA A 245 -11.20 0.84 -5.58
N VAL A 246 -9.96 1.13 -5.96
CA VAL A 246 -8.87 0.15 -5.99
C VAL A 246 -8.52 -0.29 -4.57
N TYR A 247 -8.43 0.62 -3.61
CA TYR A 247 -8.19 0.24 -2.21
C TYR A 247 -9.28 -0.67 -1.66
N LEU A 248 -10.56 -0.31 -1.86
CA LEU A 248 -11.70 -1.11 -1.40
C LEU A 248 -11.68 -2.53 -1.99
N SER A 249 -11.40 -2.67 -3.30
CA SER A 249 -11.35 -3.98 -3.96
C SER A 249 -10.22 -4.88 -3.46
N HIS A 250 -9.21 -4.31 -2.81
CA HIS A 250 -8.08 -5.03 -2.23
C HIS A 250 -8.13 -5.13 -0.70
N GLY A 251 -9.32 -4.94 -0.11
CA GLY A 251 -9.56 -5.16 1.32
C GLY A 251 -9.10 -4.05 2.26
N PHE A 252 -8.84 -2.86 1.70
CA PHE A 252 -8.61 -1.67 2.51
C PHE A 252 -9.93 -0.98 2.87
N ALA A 253 -9.92 -0.29 3.99
CA ALA A 253 -10.93 0.70 4.35
C ALA A 253 -10.42 2.10 3.95
N VAL A 254 -11.29 2.89 3.36
CA VAL A 254 -11.01 4.30 3.04
C VAL A 254 -11.88 5.19 3.92
N THR A 255 -11.32 6.28 4.40
CA THR A 255 -12.07 7.35 5.07
C THR A 255 -12.48 8.39 4.03
N ASP A 256 -13.64 8.95 4.22
CA ASP A 256 -14.13 10.10 3.44
C ASP A 256 -13.35 11.38 3.74
#